data_f761ecaf20ff924feffbab79da880489
#
_entry.id   f761ecaf20ff924feffbab79da880489
#
_cell.length_a   1.000
_cell.length_b   1.000
_cell.length_c   1.000
_cell.angle_alpha   90.00
_cell.angle_beta   90.00
_cell.angle_gamma   90.00
#
_symmetry.space_group_name_H-M   'P 1'
#
loop_
_entity.id
_entity.type
_entity.pdbx_description
1 polymer ?
#
loop_
_entity_poly.entity_id
_entity_poly.type
_entity_poly.pdbx_seq_one_letter_code
_entity_poly.pdbx_strand_id
1 'polypeptide(L)'
;MPIKMTAAFFQKDPQIIISHPEGNLTSWRDLPSADPIYISDMGLVTFFRWMEKEHGFNGEKRRPYLFNSAPFLANKNSAQQGYLTSEPFSIKKEMGVEPNVFLLANYGFDTYSTTIEAMEDTIINRKDDIKCFIDASKIGWENYLHGDASKANELIKKENPDITDAKIKYSISKLKEYGIIETNDTQEFGIGYFSADKIQKFYKQMLKYDVVKELDNINEIYTEEFIQK
;
A
#
# COMPACT_ATOMS: atom_id res chain seq x y z
N MET A 1 0.56 9.52 21.18
CA MET A 1 -0.85 9.05 21.30
C MET A 1 -0.77 7.55 21.54
N PRO A 2 -1.41 7.01 22.56
CA PRO A 2 -1.26 5.59 22.96
C PRO A 2 -2.08 4.69 22.03
N ILE A 3 -1.59 4.51 20.81
CA ILE A 3 -2.20 3.65 19.78
C ILE A 3 -1.21 2.55 19.44
N LYS A 4 -1.69 1.31 19.31
CA LYS A 4 -0.90 0.16 18.87
C LYS A 4 -1.54 -0.52 17.68
N MET A 5 -0.72 -0.95 16.74
CA MET A 5 -1.12 -1.88 15.70
C MET A 5 -1.39 -3.25 16.30
N THR A 6 -2.53 -3.85 15.94
CA THR A 6 -3.00 -5.14 16.48
C THR A 6 -3.10 -6.22 15.40
N ALA A 7 -3.18 -5.84 14.12
CA ALA A 7 -3.13 -6.74 12.96
C ALA A 7 -2.71 -5.96 11.71
N ALA A 8 -2.17 -6.67 10.70
CA ALA A 8 -1.82 -6.09 9.40
C ALA A 8 -2.38 -6.96 8.25
N PHE A 9 -3.39 -6.44 7.54
CA PHE A 9 -4.02 -7.21 6.46
C PHE A 9 -3.24 -7.14 5.16
N PHE A 10 -2.66 -5.98 4.83
CA PHE A 10 -1.79 -5.88 3.67
C PHE A 10 -0.34 -6.11 4.08
N GLN A 11 0.22 -7.19 3.59
CA GLN A 11 1.60 -7.60 3.85
C GLN A 11 2.62 -6.75 3.11
N LYS A 12 2.18 -6.04 2.08
CA LYS A 12 2.93 -5.02 1.34
C LYS A 12 2.01 -3.83 1.08
N ASP A 13 2.55 -2.63 1.21
CA ASP A 13 1.83 -1.45 0.77
C ASP A 13 1.70 -1.48 -0.76
N PRO A 14 0.47 -1.39 -1.32
CA PRO A 14 0.25 -1.38 -2.77
C PRO A 14 0.65 -0.08 -3.48
N GLN A 15 1.42 0.78 -2.84
CA GLN A 15 1.92 2.02 -3.43
C GLN A 15 2.87 1.73 -4.59
N ILE A 16 2.64 2.36 -5.72
CA ILE A 16 3.40 2.18 -6.95
C ILE A 16 3.86 3.51 -7.53
N ILE A 17 4.88 3.46 -8.39
CA ILE A 17 5.14 4.48 -9.41
C ILE A 17 4.74 3.91 -10.76
N ILE A 18 4.17 4.76 -11.61
CA ILE A 18 3.68 4.43 -12.94
C ILE A 18 4.44 5.28 -13.95
N SER A 19 4.81 4.68 -15.08
CA SER A 19 5.38 5.38 -16.24
C SER A 19 4.75 4.92 -17.54
N HIS A 20 4.97 5.69 -18.61
CA HIS A 20 4.49 5.35 -19.94
C HIS A 20 5.30 4.19 -20.54
N PRO A 21 4.64 3.18 -21.16
CA PRO A 21 5.33 2.04 -21.74
C PRO A 21 6.13 2.40 -23.00
N GLU A 22 5.73 3.47 -23.69
CA GLU A 22 6.39 3.97 -24.91
C GLU A 22 7.47 5.02 -24.62
N GLY A 23 7.67 5.39 -23.34
CA GLY A 23 8.67 6.37 -22.91
C GLY A 23 10.03 5.75 -22.63
N ASN A 24 10.96 6.59 -22.14
CA ASN A 24 12.31 6.17 -21.75
C ASN A 24 12.39 5.65 -20.30
N LEU A 25 11.26 5.65 -19.56
CA LEU A 25 11.19 5.26 -18.15
C LEU A 25 10.69 3.81 -18.04
N THR A 26 11.48 2.86 -18.52
CA THR A 26 11.08 1.46 -18.65
C THR A 26 11.52 0.56 -17.50
N SER A 27 12.43 1.06 -16.66
CA SER A 27 12.91 0.37 -15.46
C SER A 27 12.90 1.28 -14.24
N TRP A 28 12.98 0.70 -13.05
CA TRP A 28 13.11 1.46 -11.81
C TRP A 28 14.29 2.45 -11.83
N ARG A 29 15.40 2.04 -12.46
CA ARG A 29 16.62 2.87 -12.57
C ARG A 29 16.45 4.11 -13.42
N ASP A 30 15.48 4.10 -14.34
CA ASP A 30 15.22 5.22 -15.23
C ASP A 30 14.33 6.28 -14.56
N LEU A 31 13.51 5.87 -13.58
CA LEU A 31 12.50 6.73 -12.94
C LEU A 31 13.05 8.03 -12.31
N PRO A 32 14.28 8.08 -11.74
CA PRO A 32 14.85 9.34 -11.25
C PRO A 32 15.01 10.43 -12.34
N SER A 33 15.01 10.04 -13.62
CA SER A 33 15.06 10.99 -14.73
C SER A 33 13.68 11.58 -15.13
N ALA A 34 12.58 11.05 -14.57
CA ALA A 34 11.23 11.54 -14.85
C ALA A 34 11.10 13.03 -14.66
N ASP A 35 10.42 13.69 -15.61
CA ASP A 35 10.20 15.15 -15.57
C ASP A 35 8.86 15.51 -16.20
N PRO A 36 7.85 15.85 -15.39
CA PRO A 36 7.81 15.79 -13.91
C PRO A 36 7.53 14.40 -13.34
N ILE A 37 7.65 14.25 -12.02
CA ILE A 37 7.07 13.17 -11.25
C ILE A 37 5.92 13.68 -10.37
N TYR A 38 4.73 13.08 -10.51
CA TYR A 38 3.53 13.48 -9.78
C TYR A 38 3.39 12.69 -8.50
N ILE A 39 3.57 13.35 -7.35
CA ILE A 39 3.51 12.77 -6.00
C ILE A 39 2.60 13.64 -5.13
N SER A 40 1.65 13.03 -4.41
CA SER A 40 0.79 13.73 -3.44
C SER A 40 1.59 14.30 -2.27
N ASP A 41 0.97 15.19 -1.50
CA ASP A 41 1.64 15.78 -0.33
C ASP A 41 1.91 14.73 0.75
N MET A 42 1.03 13.73 0.91
CA MET A 42 1.29 12.58 1.80
C MET A 42 2.44 11.72 1.29
N GLY A 43 2.51 11.45 -0.01
CA GLY A 43 3.63 10.74 -0.62
C GLY A 43 4.96 11.46 -0.45
N LEU A 44 4.95 12.79 -0.52
CA LEU A 44 6.14 13.63 -0.35
C LEU A 44 6.80 13.43 1.03
N VAL A 45 6.00 13.36 2.10
CA VAL A 45 6.51 13.25 3.47
C VAL A 45 6.73 11.80 3.93
N THR A 46 6.42 10.82 3.08
CA THR A 46 6.57 9.40 3.35
C THR A 46 7.58 8.76 2.38
N PHE A 47 7.10 8.00 1.41
CA PHE A 47 7.94 7.20 0.52
C PHE A 47 8.80 8.04 -0.43
N PHE A 48 8.40 9.26 -0.80
CA PHE A 48 9.18 10.05 -1.76
C PHE A 48 10.50 10.53 -1.14
N ARG A 49 10.55 10.85 0.15
CA ARG A 49 11.81 11.12 0.87
C ARG A 49 12.79 9.95 0.79
N TRP A 50 12.28 8.74 1.00
CA TRP A 50 13.07 7.54 0.80
C TRP A 50 13.55 7.41 -0.65
N MET A 51 12.68 7.68 -1.65
CA MET A 51 13.07 7.66 -3.07
C MET A 51 14.19 8.67 -3.37
N GLU A 52 14.12 9.88 -2.83
CA GLU A 52 15.17 10.89 -2.99
C GLU A 52 16.50 10.43 -2.42
N LYS A 53 16.50 9.93 -1.19
CA LYS A 53 17.71 9.57 -0.45
C LYS A 53 18.37 8.28 -0.93
N GLU A 54 17.58 7.26 -1.24
CA GLU A 54 18.09 5.93 -1.61
C GLU A 54 18.24 5.76 -3.12
N HIS A 55 17.36 6.36 -3.92
CA HIS A 55 17.27 6.11 -5.36
C HIS A 55 17.58 7.33 -6.23
N GLY A 56 17.93 8.48 -5.62
CA GLY A 56 18.39 9.66 -6.35
C GLY A 56 17.29 10.41 -7.11
N PHE A 57 16.03 10.30 -6.68
CA PHE A 57 14.96 11.13 -7.24
C PHE A 57 15.19 12.60 -6.91
N ASN A 58 14.78 13.51 -7.82
CA ASN A 58 14.94 14.95 -7.64
C ASN A 58 13.62 15.59 -7.23
N GLY A 59 13.55 16.12 -6.01
CA GLY A 59 12.38 16.81 -5.48
C GLY A 59 11.96 18.05 -6.26
N GLU A 60 12.88 18.73 -6.99
CA GLU A 60 12.56 19.89 -7.84
C GLU A 60 11.67 19.51 -9.02
N LYS A 61 11.72 18.25 -9.47
CA LYS A 61 10.88 17.69 -10.54
C LYS A 61 9.52 17.21 -10.04
N ARG A 62 9.32 17.17 -8.74
CA ARG A 62 8.03 16.79 -8.16
C ARG A 62 6.96 17.84 -8.50
N ARG A 63 5.78 17.34 -8.87
CA ARG A 63 4.54 18.13 -8.97
C ARG A 63 3.45 17.45 -8.13
N PRO A 64 2.51 18.22 -7.56
CA PRO A 64 1.41 17.63 -6.78
C PRO A 64 0.58 16.66 -7.62
N TYR A 65 0.37 15.45 -7.07
CA TYR A 65 -0.63 14.52 -7.61
C TYR A 65 -1.96 14.76 -6.89
N LEU A 66 -2.94 15.23 -7.63
CA LEU A 66 -4.28 15.57 -7.13
C LEU A 66 -5.32 14.49 -7.46
N PHE A 67 -4.89 13.22 -7.52
CA PHE A 67 -5.73 12.06 -7.86
C PHE A 67 -6.38 12.18 -9.25
N ASN A 68 -5.72 12.88 -10.16
CA ASN A 68 -6.09 13.02 -11.56
C ASN A 68 -4.87 12.68 -12.43
N SER A 69 -5.00 11.68 -13.29
CA SER A 69 -3.90 11.22 -14.16
C SER A 69 -3.79 11.99 -15.48
N ALA A 70 -4.67 12.94 -15.78
CA ALA A 70 -4.60 13.69 -17.05
C ALA A 70 -3.25 14.39 -17.30
N PRO A 71 -2.59 15.03 -16.30
CA PRO A 71 -1.27 15.60 -16.50
C PRO A 71 -0.19 14.56 -16.82
N PHE A 72 -0.26 13.38 -16.20
CA PHE A 72 0.61 12.24 -16.51
C PHE A 72 0.37 11.75 -17.95
N LEU A 73 -0.87 11.53 -18.34
CA LEU A 73 -1.24 11.05 -19.67
C LEU A 73 -0.78 12.00 -20.80
N ALA A 74 -0.73 13.29 -20.53
CA ALA A 74 -0.29 14.30 -21.48
C ALA A 74 1.23 14.35 -21.69
N ASN A 75 2.05 13.73 -20.84
CA ASN A 75 3.51 13.82 -20.89
C ASN A 75 4.18 12.44 -20.75
N LYS A 76 4.68 11.90 -21.85
CA LYS A 76 5.33 10.57 -21.90
C LYS A 76 6.64 10.49 -21.10
N ASN A 77 7.26 11.61 -20.74
CA ASN A 77 8.47 11.65 -19.91
C ASN A 77 8.18 11.79 -18.42
N SER A 78 6.89 11.81 -18.05
CA SER A 78 6.48 11.90 -16.66
C SER A 78 6.32 10.54 -16.01
N ALA A 79 6.34 10.54 -14.68
CA ALA A 79 5.92 9.43 -13.85
C ALA A 79 4.89 9.93 -12.83
N GLN A 80 4.07 9.04 -12.30
CA GLN A 80 3.16 9.39 -11.20
C GLN A 80 3.07 8.28 -10.16
N GLN A 81 2.75 8.67 -8.92
CA GLN A 81 2.31 7.70 -7.93
C GLN A 81 0.95 7.12 -8.31
N GLY A 82 0.66 5.96 -7.78
CA GLY A 82 -0.64 5.32 -7.88
C GLY A 82 -0.76 4.19 -6.86
N TYR A 83 -1.91 3.58 -6.85
CA TYR A 83 -2.20 2.40 -6.05
C TYR A 83 -2.41 1.21 -6.98
N LEU A 84 -1.71 0.12 -6.76
CA LEU A 84 -1.65 -1.06 -7.65
C LEU A 84 -3.02 -1.56 -8.11
N THR A 85 -4.01 -1.45 -7.23
CA THR A 85 -5.38 -1.91 -7.45
C THR A 85 -6.29 -0.89 -8.12
N SER A 86 -5.80 0.30 -8.48
CA SER A 86 -6.65 1.40 -8.95
C SER A 86 -6.15 2.04 -10.23
N GLU A 87 -5.12 2.89 -10.14
CA GLU A 87 -4.66 3.76 -11.24
C GLU A 87 -4.26 3.00 -12.50
N PRO A 88 -3.53 1.87 -12.46
CA PRO A 88 -3.13 1.20 -13.69
C PRO A 88 -4.33 0.74 -14.54
N PHE A 89 -5.44 0.33 -13.89
CA PHE A 89 -6.68 -0.03 -14.59
C PHE A 89 -7.28 1.17 -15.35
N SER A 90 -7.36 2.32 -14.70
CA SER A 90 -7.92 3.54 -15.29
C SER A 90 -7.03 4.08 -16.41
N ILE A 91 -5.72 4.14 -16.16
CA ILE A 91 -4.71 4.59 -17.13
C ILE A 91 -4.71 3.69 -18.36
N LYS A 92 -4.73 2.37 -18.19
CA LYS A 92 -4.86 1.42 -19.32
C LYS A 92 -6.08 1.71 -20.16
N LYS A 93 -7.23 1.96 -19.53
CA LYS A 93 -8.48 2.27 -20.25
C LYS A 93 -8.36 3.54 -21.11
N GLU A 94 -7.63 4.55 -20.61
CA GLU A 94 -7.44 5.83 -21.31
C GLU A 94 -6.34 5.77 -22.38
N MET A 95 -5.24 5.07 -22.10
CA MET A 95 -4.12 4.94 -23.03
C MET A 95 -4.33 3.85 -24.09
N GLY A 96 -5.17 2.85 -23.83
CA GLY A 96 -5.33 1.67 -24.68
C GLY A 96 -4.21 0.62 -24.53
N VAL A 97 -3.18 0.92 -23.71
CA VAL A 97 -2.01 0.04 -23.45
C VAL A 97 -1.71 -0.04 -21.96
N GLU A 98 -1.06 -1.13 -21.51
CA GLU A 98 -0.64 -1.28 -20.12
C GLU A 98 0.47 -0.29 -19.78
N PRO A 99 0.35 0.48 -18.69
CA PRO A 99 1.46 1.28 -18.20
C PRO A 99 2.54 0.39 -17.56
N ASN A 100 3.77 0.91 -17.45
CA ASN A 100 4.77 0.30 -16.58
C ASN A 100 4.40 0.56 -15.12
N VAL A 101 4.50 -0.46 -14.27
CA VAL A 101 4.11 -0.41 -12.86
C VAL A 101 5.28 -0.88 -11.99
N PHE A 102 5.67 -0.05 -11.03
CA PHE A 102 6.78 -0.31 -10.11
C PHE A 102 6.26 -0.28 -8.67
N LEU A 103 6.08 -1.48 -8.09
CA LEU A 103 5.63 -1.61 -6.69
C LEU A 103 6.78 -1.24 -5.75
N LEU A 104 6.59 -0.23 -4.90
CA LEU A 104 7.65 0.30 -4.04
C LEU A 104 8.23 -0.75 -3.09
N ALA A 105 7.40 -1.68 -2.62
CA ALA A 105 7.84 -2.80 -1.78
C ALA A 105 8.94 -3.65 -2.44
N ASN A 106 8.92 -3.80 -3.77
CA ASN A 106 9.93 -4.58 -4.51
C ASN A 106 11.30 -3.86 -4.59
N TYR A 107 11.34 -2.58 -4.27
CA TYR A 107 12.54 -1.74 -4.33
C TYR A 107 13.03 -1.29 -2.95
N GLY A 108 12.40 -1.80 -1.89
CA GLY A 108 12.86 -1.60 -0.52
C GLY A 108 11.91 -0.79 0.38
N PHE A 109 10.83 -0.20 -0.14
CA PHE A 109 9.78 0.38 0.71
C PHE A 109 8.78 -0.70 1.12
N ASP A 110 9.28 -1.74 1.82
CA ASP A 110 8.50 -2.93 2.16
C ASP A 110 7.89 -2.79 3.57
N THR A 111 6.74 -2.15 3.64
CA THR A 111 5.97 -1.95 4.87
C THR A 111 4.61 -2.64 4.82
N TYR A 112 4.03 -2.87 5.99
CA TYR A 112 2.62 -3.22 6.13
C TYR A 112 1.72 -2.04 5.79
N SER A 113 0.49 -2.34 5.38
CA SER A 113 -0.57 -1.38 5.11
C SER A 113 -1.93 -1.98 5.48
N THR A 114 -2.99 -1.16 5.52
CA THR A 114 -4.33 -1.62 5.94
C THR A 114 -4.25 -2.36 7.28
N THR A 115 -3.70 -1.67 8.27
CA THR A 115 -3.52 -2.17 9.63
C THR A 115 -4.78 -1.95 10.46
N ILE A 116 -4.97 -2.80 11.46
CA ILE A 116 -5.94 -2.55 12.55
C ILE A 116 -5.15 -1.96 13.71
N GLU A 117 -5.63 -0.81 14.16
CA GLU A 117 -5.03 -0.07 15.25
C GLU A 117 -6.05 0.14 16.37
N ALA A 118 -5.61 0.07 17.61
CA ALA A 118 -6.45 0.30 18.78
C ALA A 118 -5.73 1.14 19.83
N MET A 119 -6.53 1.93 20.57
CA MET A 119 -6.04 2.65 21.74
C MET A 119 -5.64 1.65 22.83
N GLU A 120 -4.59 1.95 23.58
CA GLU A 120 -4.16 1.08 24.71
C GLU A 120 -5.28 0.83 25.72
N ASP A 121 -6.08 1.83 26.03
CA ASP A 121 -7.25 1.67 26.90
C ASP A 121 -8.26 0.66 26.32
N THR A 122 -8.49 0.70 25.00
CA THR A 122 -9.33 -0.28 24.31
C THR A 122 -8.74 -1.68 24.34
N ILE A 123 -7.42 -1.81 24.19
CA ILE A 123 -6.71 -3.09 24.27
C ILE A 123 -6.87 -3.71 25.66
N ILE A 124 -6.79 -2.88 26.71
CA ILE A 124 -6.93 -3.34 28.10
C ILE A 124 -8.39 -3.72 28.42
N ASN A 125 -9.35 -2.86 28.07
CA ASN A 125 -10.71 -2.95 28.58
C ASN A 125 -11.68 -3.69 27.62
N ARG A 126 -11.33 -3.86 26.33
CA ARG A 126 -12.18 -4.43 25.29
C ARG A 126 -11.43 -5.42 24.40
N LYS A 127 -10.58 -6.22 24.99
CA LYS A 127 -9.73 -7.20 24.32
C LYS A 127 -10.52 -8.17 23.44
N ASP A 128 -11.63 -8.70 23.97
CA ASP A 128 -12.46 -9.67 23.25
C ASP A 128 -13.12 -9.05 22.03
N ASP A 129 -13.49 -7.75 22.07
CA ASP A 129 -14.05 -7.03 20.93
C ASP A 129 -13.02 -6.86 19.81
N ILE A 130 -11.78 -6.51 20.18
CA ILE A 130 -10.67 -6.39 19.20
C ILE A 130 -10.41 -7.75 18.56
N LYS A 131 -10.33 -8.82 19.36
CA LYS A 131 -10.12 -10.16 18.85
C LYS A 131 -11.24 -10.59 17.91
N CYS A 132 -12.49 -10.38 18.30
CA CYS A 132 -13.67 -10.67 17.47
C CYS A 132 -13.63 -9.91 16.13
N PHE A 133 -13.27 -8.64 16.16
CA PHE A 133 -13.15 -7.81 14.95
C PHE A 133 -12.05 -8.31 14.02
N ILE A 134 -10.88 -8.64 14.56
CA ILE A 134 -9.76 -9.18 13.78
C ILE A 134 -10.12 -10.54 13.17
N ASP A 135 -10.71 -11.46 13.95
CA ASP A 135 -11.09 -12.80 13.48
C ASP A 135 -12.19 -12.71 12.39
N ALA A 136 -13.19 -11.84 12.57
CA ALA A 136 -14.21 -11.59 11.55
C ALA A 136 -13.61 -11.00 10.27
N SER A 137 -12.63 -10.09 10.41
CA SER A 137 -11.92 -9.49 9.26
C SER A 137 -11.06 -10.51 8.51
N LYS A 138 -10.41 -11.44 9.21
CA LYS A 138 -9.68 -12.57 8.58
C LYS A 138 -10.62 -13.40 7.71
N ILE A 139 -11.74 -13.84 8.27
CA ILE A 139 -12.77 -14.61 7.56
C ILE A 139 -13.32 -13.80 6.37
N GLY A 140 -13.53 -12.49 6.57
CA GLY A 140 -13.97 -11.58 5.51
C GLY A 140 -13.01 -11.53 4.35
N TRP A 141 -11.71 -11.39 4.60
CA TRP A 141 -10.68 -11.36 3.56
C TRP A 141 -10.52 -12.72 2.85
N GLU A 142 -10.52 -13.84 3.59
CA GLU A 142 -10.49 -15.18 3.00
C GLU A 142 -11.67 -15.38 2.05
N ASN A 143 -12.89 -15.04 2.49
CA ASN A 143 -14.08 -15.15 1.67
C ASN A 143 -14.04 -14.18 0.47
N TYR A 144 -13.56 -12.97 0.65
CA TYR A 144 -13.44 -11.98 -0.43
C TYR A 144 -12.47 -12.41 -1.52
N LEU A 145 -11.36 -13.04 -1.14
CA LEU A 145 -10.37 -13.50 -2.09
C LEU A 145 -10.74 -14.84 -2.76
N HIS A 146 -11.35 -15.78 -2.03
CA HIS A 146 -11.52 -17.17 -2.49
C HIS A 146 -12.96 -17.66 -2.54
N GLY A 147 -13.89 -16.97 -1.86
CA GLY A 147 -15.28 -17.31 -1.81
C GLY A 147 -16.16 -16.46 -2.72
N ASP A 148 -17.42 -16.30 -2.33
CA ASP A 148 -18.39 -15.44 -3.01
C ASP A 148 -18.33 -14.01 -2.46
N ALA A 149 -17.67 -13.14 -3.20
CA ALA A 149 -17.54 -11.72 -2.88
C ALA A 149 -18.73 -10.86 -3.36
N SER A 150 -19.79 -11.43 -3.92
CA SER A 150 -20.87 -10.68 -4.59
C SER A 150 -21.53 -9.65 -3.68
N LYS A 151 -21.88 -10.02 -2.44
CA LYS A 151 -22.49 -9.11 -1.45
C LYS A 151 -21.56 -7.95 -1.06
N ALA A 152 -20.26 -8.24 -0.87
CA ALA A 152 -19.27 -7.22 -0.59
C ALA A 152 -19.11 -6.26 -1.78
N ASN A 153 -19.06 -6.79 -3.00
CA ASN A 153 -18.96 -6.00 -4.22
C ASN A 153 -20.19 -5.10 -4.45
N GLU A 154 -21.40 -5.57 -4.11
CA GLU A 154 -22.60 -4.75 -4.15
C GLU A 154 -22.54 -3.59 -3.17
N LEU A 155 -22.07 -3.82 -1.93
CA LEU A 155 -21.85 -2.76 -0.95
C LEU A 155 -20.80 -1.75 -1.41
N ILE A 156 -19.68 -2.20 -1.95
CA ILE A 156 -18.64 -1.33 -2.50
C ILE A 156 -19.21 -0.42 -3.60
N LYS A 157 -19.96 -0.99 -4.54
CA LYS A 157 -20.60 -0.20 -5.61
C LYS A 157 -21.68 0.75 -5.11
N LYS A 158 -22.38 0.40 -4.03
CA LYS A 158 -23.37 1.27 -3.39
C LYS A 158 -22.70 2.48 -2.75
N GLU A 159 -21.58 2.29 -2.06
CA GLU A 159 -20.81 3.37 -1.41
C GLU A 159 -19.99 4.21 -2.41
N ASN A 160 -19.57 3.60 -3.52
CA ASN A 160 -18.84 4.28 -4.59
C ASN A 160 -19.37 3.86 -5.96
N PRO A 161 -20.38 4.58 -6.50
CA PRO A 161 -21.04 4.25 -7.77
C PRO A 161 -20.11 4.29 -9.00
N ASP A 162 -18.96 4.95 -8.91
CA ASP A 162 -17.98 5.02 -10.00
C ASP A 162 -17.13 3.74 -10.13
N ILE A 163 -17.21 2.84 -9.14
CA ILE A 163 -16.51 1.55 -9.20
C ILE A 163 -17.31 0.55 -10.03
N THR A 164 -16.66 0.02 -11.08
CA THR A 164 -17.21 -1.01 -11.95
C THR A 164 -16.82 -2.41 -11.52
N ASP A 165 -17.59 -3.43 -11.91
CA ASP A 165 -17.26 -4.84 -11.69
C ASP A 165 -15.89 -5.21 -12.31
N ALA A 166 -15.56 -4.63 -13.47
CA ALA A 166 -14.26 -4.82 -14.10
C ALA A 166 -13.10 -4.28 -13.24
N LYS A 167 -13.27 -3.11 -12.60
CA LYS A 167 -12.27 -2.55 -11.69
C LYS A 167 -12.15 -3.38 -10.41
N ILE A 168 -13.25 -3.86 -9.85
CA ILE A 168 -13.25 -4.76 -8.68
C ILE A 168 -12.49 -6.05 -9.01
N LYS A 169 -12.82 -6.69 -10.14
CA LYS A 169 -12.14 -7.91 -10.58
C LYS A 169 -10.64 -7.69 -10.80
N TYR A 170 -10.27 -6.57 -11.40
CA TYR A 170 -8.86 -6.17 -11.55
C TYR A 170 -8.19 -6.04 -10.20
N SER A 171 -8.80 -5.31 -9.25
CA SER A 171 -8.26 -5.10 -7.90
C SER A 171 -8.01 -6.42 -7.18
N ILE A 172 -8.97 -7.33 -7.16
CA ILE A 172 -8.82 -8.67 -6.54
C ILE A 172 -7.68 -9.45 -7.22
N SER A 173 -7.59 -9.40 -8.56
CA SER A 173 -6.51 -10.10 -9.26
C SER A 173 -5.12 -9.57 -8.88
N LYS A 174 -4.98 -8.26 -8.72
CA LYS A 174 -3.71 -7.63 -8.33
C LYS A 174 -3.33 -7.88 -6.87
N LEU A 175 -4.30 -7.90 -5.97
CA LEU A 175 -4.06 -8.29 -4.57
C LEU A 175 -3.44 -9.70 -4.48
N LYS A 176 -3.94 -10.65 -5.28
CA LYS A 176 -3.42 -12.02 -5.35
C LYS A 176 -2.07 -12.11 -6.06
N GLU A 177 -1.99 -11.56 -7.27
CA GLU A 177 -0.80 -11.62 -8.14
C GLU A 177 0.46 -11.11 -7.45
N TYR A 178 0.33 -10.03 -6.69
CA TYR A 178 1.47 -9.38 -6.03
C TYR A 178 1.66 -9.83 -4.56
N GLY A 179 0.83 -10.73 -4.06
CA GLY A 179 0.90 -11.18 -2.68
C GLY A 179 0.71 -10.03 -1.70
N ILE A 180 -0.29 -9.18 -1.94
CA ILE A 180 -0.53 -8.02 -1.08
C ILE A 180 -1.10 -8.46 0.28
N ILE A 181 -1.98 -9.47 0.28
CA ILE A 181 -2.62 -10.00 1.49
C ILE A 181 -2.03 -11.35 1.86
N GLU A 182 -1.82 -12.22 0.86
CA GLU A 182 -1.36 -13.58 1.05
C GLU A 182 0.12 -13.71 0.71
N THR A 183 0.89 -14.14 1.69
CA THR A 183 2.34 -14.41 1.61
C THR A 183 2.64 -15.74 2.30
N ASN A 184 3.88 -16.18 2.30
CA ASN A 184 4.30 -17.36 3.07
C ASN A 184 3.98 -17.19 4.56
N ASP A 185 4.21 -15.99 5.11
CA ASP A 185 3.93 -15.71 6.52
C ASP A 185 2.42 -15.83 6.83
N THR A 186 1.54 -15.29 5.96
CA THR A 186 0.10 -15.39 6.19
C THR A 186 -0.45 -16.79 5.90
N GLN A 187 0.20 -17.61 5.09
CA GLN A 187 -0.12 -19.03 4.91
C GLN A 187 0.23 -19.83 6.19
N GLU A 188 1.31 -19.47 6.86
CA GLU A 188 1.75 -20.15 8.09
C GLU A 188 0.98 -19.64 9.33
N PHE A 189 0.84 -18.32 9.48
CA PHE A 189 0.32 -17.66 10.68
C PHE A 189 -1.10 -17.10 10.53
N GLY A 190 -1.67 -17.11 9.34
CA GLY A 190 -3.01 -16.59 9.02
C GLY A 190 -3.00 -15.14 8.53
N ILE A 191 -4.05 -14.77 7.78
CA ILE A 191 -4.30 -13.39 7.33
C ILE A 191 -4.38 -12.46 8.56
N GLY A 192 -3.79 -11.28 8.47
CA GLY A 192 -3.72 -10.32 9.58
C GLY A 192 -2.44 -10.42 10.42
N TYR A 193 -1.61 -11.45 10.18
CA TYR A 193 -0.30 -11.58 10.81
C TYR A 193 0.64 -10.43 10.45
N PHE A 194 1.53 -10.11 11.38
CA PHE A 194 2.69 -9.26 11.13
C PHE A 194 3.90 -9.73 11.96
N SER A 195 5.10 -9.43 11.48
CA SER A 195 6.37 -9.73 12.13
C SER A 195 6.95 -8.47 12.78
N ALA A 196 7.30 -8.55 14.05
CA ALA A 196 8.02 -7.49 14.75
C ALA A 196 9.36 -7.17 14.05
N ASP A 197 10.05 -8.16 13.52
CA ASP A 197 11.32 -7.98 12.80
C ASP A 197 11.13 -7.12 11.54
N LYS A 198 10.07 -7.33 10.77
CA LYS A 198 9.77 -6.51 9.59
C LYS A 198 9.48 -5.06 9.98
N ILE A 199 8.71 -4.83 11.04
CA ILE A 199 8.42 -3.49 11.56
C ILE A 199 9.72 -2.78 11.98
N GLN A 200 10.55 -3.45 12.78
CA GLN A 200 11.81 -2.90 13.27
C GLN A 200 12.80 -2.61 12.13
N LYS A 201 12.89 -3.50 11.15
CA LYS A 201 13.74 -3.32 9.96
C LYS A 201 13.29 -2.11 9.14
N PHE A 202 12.00 -1.99 8.87
CA PHE A 202 11.44 -0.85 8.15
C PHE A 202 11.62 0.45 8.93
N TYR A 203 11.37 0.46 10.23
CA TYR A 203 11.59 1.63 11.09
C TYR A 203 13.04 2.12 11.05
N LYS A 204 14.03 1.22 11.20
CA LYS A 204 15.46 1.56 11.10
C LYS A 204 15.80 2.17 9.74
N GLN A 205 15.20 1.65 8.68
CA GLN A 205 15.37 2.19 7.34
C GLN A 205 14.80 3.62 7.23
N MET A 206 13.60 3.84 7.76
CA MET A 206 12.95 5.16 7.72
C MET A 206 13.66 6.20 8.59
N LEU A 207 14.26 5.80 9.71
CA LEU A 207 15.15 6.65 10.49
C LEU A 207 16.38 7.08 9.69
N LYS A 208 17.03 6.12 9.00
CA LYS A 208 18.21 6.39 8.15
C LYS A 208 17.94 7.48 7.09
N TYR A 209 16.70 7.57 6.62
CA TYR A 209 16.29 8.53 5.58
C TYR A 209 15.54 9.76 6.09
N ASP A 210 15.52 9.99 7.41
CA ASP A 210 14.83 11.11 8.05
C ASP A 210 13.32 11.18 7.71
N VAL A 211 12.70 10.02 7.43
CA VAL A 211 11.26 9.92 7.16
C VAL A 211 10.47 9.94 8.47
N VAL A 212 11.00 9.30 9.51
CA VAL A 212 10.41 9.26 10.85
C VAL A 212 11.41 9.78 11.88
N LYS A 213 10.89 10.20 13.03
CA LYS A 213 11.71 10.56 14.20
C LYS A 213 12.01 9.32 15.02
N GLU A 214 13.11 9.39 15.79
CA GLU A 214 13.46 8.36 16.75
C GLU A 214 12.36 8.22 17.82
N LEU A 215 12.02 6.99 18.14
CA LEU A 215 11.11 6.62 19.24
C LEU A 215 11.92 6.07 20.38
N ASP A 216 11.50 6.33 21.62
CA ASP A 216 12.15 5.78 22.81
C ASP A 216 12.11 4.26 22.81
N ASN A 217 10.99 3.68 22.34
CA ASN A 217 10.81 2.24 22.23
C ASN A 217 9.86 1.88 21.05
N ILE A 218 10.40 1.30 20.00
CA ILE A 218 9.60 0.86 18.83
C ILE A 218 8.55 -0.21 19.18
N ASN A 219 8.76 -1.00 20.23
CA ASN A 219 7.80 -2.04 20.61
C ASN A 219 6.51 -1.47 21.22
N GLU A 220 6.46 -0.18 21.50
CA GLU A 220 5.23 0.47 22.00
C GLU A 220 4.19 0.72 20.90
N ILE A 221 4.57 0.65 19.60
CA ILE A 221 3.65 0.94 18.50
C ILE A 221 2.84 -0.28 18.01
N TYR A 222 3.09 -1.48 18.53
CA TYR A 222 2.36 -2.69 18.17
C TYR A 222 2.18 -3.64 19.35
N THR A 223 1.28 -4.61 19.20
CA THR A 223 1.13 -5.78 20.11
C THR A 223 0.80 -7.02 19.31
N GLU A 224 1.53 -8.11 19.55
CA GLU A 224 1.33 -9.41 18.88
C GLU A 224 0.24 -10.25 19.54
N GLU A 225 -0.43 -9.73 20.58
CA GLU A 225 -1.39 -10.45 21.42
C GLU A 225 -2.57 -11.04 20.65
N PHE A 226 -2.96 -10.43 19.53
CA PHE A 226 -4.15 -10.79 18.75
C PHE A 226 -3.85 -11.62 17.49
N ILE A 227 -2.57 -11.86 17.18
CA ILE A 227 -2.14 -12.56 15.96
C ILE A 227 -1.43 -13.89 16.24
N GLN A 228 -1.24 -14.23 17.51
CA GLN A 228 -0.72 -15.55 17.89
C GLN A 228 -1.79 -16.63 17.64
N LYS A 229 -1.32 -17.84 17.22
CA LYS A 229 -2.16 -19.03 17.06
C LYS A 229 -2.64 -19.56 18.41
#